data_8330ba4cdaa66961443f17e83e840e67
#
_entry.id   8330ba4cdaa66961443f17e83e840e67
#
_cell.length_a   1.000
_cell.length_b   1.000
_cell.length_c   1.000
_cell.angle_alpha   90.00
_cell.angle_beta   90.00
_cell.angle_gamma   90.00
#
_symmetry.space_group_name_H-M   'P 1'
#
loop_
_entity.id
_entity.type
_entity.pdbx_description
1 polymer ?
#
loop_
_entity_poly.entity_id
_entity_poly.type
_entity_poly.pdbx_seq_one_letter_code
_entity_poly.pdbx_strand_id
1 'polypeptide(L)'
;TAVKELLLEKQETFLVPAENVANVMCLNPLSHAALVLSQVRYSKIPVLDKGDRFVGLIGLTDVVDKMFDLTSVDFEKLNEFTVADVMEVNVPVIGESWDLEEVLHLLVDASFLPVVDDNQRFKGIITRKEILKAVNHMAHELEKHHLVLPKSEEEMKVI
;
A
#
# COMPACT_ATOMS: atom_id res chain seq x y z
N THR A 1 8.59 -23.31 -6.12
CA THR A 1 7.94 -24.03 -5.02
C THR A 1 6.43 -23.98 -5.18
N ALA A 2 5.73 -25.04 -4.78
CA ALA A 2 4.27 -25.12 -4.86
C ALA A 2 3.57 -23.94 -4.17
N VAL A 3 4.14 -23.45 -3.10
CA VAL A 3 3.64 -22.26 -2.37
C VAL A 3 3.71 -21.00 -3.24
N LYS A 4 4.83 -20.78 -3.93
CA LYS A 4 5.01 -19.64 -4.82
C LYS A 4 4.03 -19.70 -6.00
N GLU A 5 3.84 -20.87 -6.58
CA GLU A 5 2.90 -21.10 -7.68
C GLU A 5 1.45 -20.82 -7.27
N LEU A 6 1.03 -21.31 -6.10
CA LEU A 6 -0.31 -21.07 -5.56
C LEU A 6 -0.57 -19.57 -5.28
N LEU A 7 0.43 -18.85 -4.80
CA LEU A 7 0.32 -17.41 -4.58
C LEU A 7 0.29 -16.65 -5.90
N LEU A 8 1.08 -17.07 -6.91
CA LEU A 8 1.08 -16.44 -8.23
C LEU A 8 -0.23 -16.64 -8.99
N GLU A 9 -0.91 -17.77 -8.83
CA GLU A 9 -2.23 -18.01 -9.41
C GLU A 9 -3.29 -17.00 -8.90
N LYS A 10 -3.09 -16.43 -7.71
CA LYS A 10 -3.97 -15.46 -7.09
C LYS A 10 -3.46 -14.01 -7.19
N GLN A 11 -2.42 -13.78 -7.97
CA GLN A 11 -1.76 -12.47 -8.07
C GLN A 11 -2.73 -11.33 -8.40
N GLU A 12 -3.67 -11.54 -9.32
CA GLU A 12 -4.67 -10.55 -9.70
C GLU A 12 -5.64 -10.20 -8.57
N THR A 13 -5.84 -11.11 -7.60
CA THR A 13 -6.75 -10.91 -6.48
C THR A 13 -6.15 -10.06 -5.36
N PHE A 14 -4.85 -9.81 -5.37
CA PHE A 14 -4.17 -9.00 -4.35
C PHE A 14 -4.34 -7.50 -4.57
N LEU A 15 -4.68 -7.09 -5.78
CA LEU A 15 -4.85 -5.69 -6.10
C LEU A 15 -6.21 -5.17 -5.60
N VAL A 16 -6.17 -4.15 -4.75
CA VAL A 16 -7.33 -3.31 -4.49
C VAL A 16 -7.36 -2.26 -5.60
N PRO A 17 -8.35 -2.30 -6.51
CA PRO A 17 -8.36 -1.42 -7.68
C PRO A 17 -8.49 0.06 -7.29
N ALA A 18 -7.98 0.95 -8.14
CA ALA A 18 -7.92 2.39 -7.88
C ALA A 18 -9.28 2.99 -7.51
N GLU A 19 -10.37 2.55 -8.14
CA GLU A 19 -11.73 3.03 -7.85
C GLU A 19 -12.21 2.72 -6.43
N ASN A 20 -11.59 1.77 -5.76
CA ASN A 20 -11.90 1.39 -4.38
C ASN A 20 -10.91 1.96 -3.35
N VAL A 21 -9.98 2.80 -3.79
CA VAL A 21 -8.95 3.41 -2.94
C VAL A 21 -9.19 4.90 -2.82
N ALA A 22 -9.33 5.38 -1.58
CA ALA A 22 -9.40 6.83 -1.33
C ALA A 22 -8.11 7.49 -1.78
N ASN A 23 -8.21 8.61 -2.47
CA ASN A 23 -7.07 9.40 -2.94
C ASN A 23 -7.42 10.88 -2.96
N VAL A 24 -6.41 11.72 -3.11
CA VAL A 24 -6.56 13.16 -3.26
C VAL A 24 -5.69 13.65 -4.41
N MET A 25 -6.03 14.82 -4.93
CA MET A 25 -5.25 15.48 -5.99
C MET A 25 -4.12 16.32 -5.39
N CYS A 26 -2.96 16.34 -6.03
CA CYS A 26 -1.80 17.08 -5.54
C CYS A 26 -2.06 18.61 -5.41
N LEU A 27 -2.95 19.15 -6.23
CA LEU A 27 -3.33 20.59 -6.18
C LEU A 27 -4.50 20.88 -5.25
N ASN A 28 -5.10 19.87 -4.62
CA ASN A 28 -6.11 20.13 -3.59
C ASN A 28 -5.50 20.89 -2.40
N PRO A 29 -6.28 21.75 -1.74
CA PRO A 29 -5.85 22.33 -0.49
C PRO A 29 -5.65 21.24 0.58
N LEU A 30 -4.72 21.47 1.47
CA LEU A 30 -4.39 20.50 2.52
C LEU A 30 -5.59 20.22 3.44
N SER A 31 -6.50 21.19 3.61
CA SER A 31 -7.76 21.03 4.34
C SER A 31 -8.65 19.93 3.73
N HIS A 32 -8.65 19.78 2.42
CA HIS A 32 -9.37 18.70 1.73
C HIS A 32 -8.79 17.31 2.08
N ALA A 33 -7.46 17.19 2.07
CA ALA A 33 -6.80 15.94 2.49
C ALA A 33 -7.12 15.61 3.95
N ALA A 34 -7.19 16.60 4.83
CA ALA A 34 -7.58 16.41 6.23
C ALA A 34 -8.98 15.79 6.35
N LEU A 35 -9.94 16.28 5.56
CA LEU A 35 -11.30 15.73 5.53
C LEU A 35 -11.32 14.29 5.04
N VAL A 36 -10.64 13.98 3.96
CA VAL A 36 -10.58 12.62 3.41
C VAL A 36 -9.92 11.67 4.42
N LEU A 37 -8.78 12.05 4.99
CA LEU A 37 -8.06 11.25 5.98
C LEU A 37 -8.87 11.02 7.26
N SER A 38 -9.75 11.94 7.63
CA SER A 38 -10.62 11.78 8.80
C SER A 38 -11.68 10.70 8.62
N GLN A 39 -12.01 10.34 7.38
CA GLN A 39 -13.06 9.39 7.03
C GLN A 39 -12.54 8.01 6.65
N VAL A 40 -11.23 7.88 6.39
CA VAL A 40 -10.62 6.60 6.05
C VAL A 40 -9.92 5.99 7.25
N ARG A 41 -9.75 4.68 7.23
CA ARG A 41 -9.06 3.94 8.30
C ARG A 41 -7.56 3.73 8.01
N TYR A 42 -7.10 4.22 6.88
CA TYR A 42 -5.68 4.13 6.50
C TYR A 42 -4.91 5.31 7.08
N SER A 43 -3.68 5.07 7.48
CA SER A 43 -2.79 6.13 7.97
C SER A 43 -2.31 7.07 6.87
N LYS A 44 -2.26 6.58 5.64
CA LYS A 44 -1.84 7.32 4.44
C LYS A 44 -2.72 6.97 3.26
N ILE A 45 -2.89 7.92 2.34
CA ILE A 45 -3.62 7.74 1.08
C ILE A 45 -2.79 8.21 -0.10
N PRO A 46 -3.02 7.64 -1.30
CA PRO A 46 -2.36 8.08 -2.53
C PRO A 46 -2.73 9.49 -2.92
N VAL A 47 -1.74 10.18 -3.51
CA VAL A 47 -1.89 11.49 -4.13
C VAL A 47 -1.69 11.34 -5.63
N LEU A 48 -2.62 11.88 -6.41
CA LEU A 48 -2.62 11.81 -7.87
C LEU A 48 -2.50 13.20 -8.50
N ASP A 49 -2.00 13.25 -9.74
CA ASP A 49 -2.05 14.44 -10.57
C ASP A 49 -3.29 14.44 -11.49
N LYS A 50 -3.41 15.44 -12.37
CA LYS A 50 -4.54 15.58 -13.31
C LYS A 50 -4.65 14.43 -14.32
N GLY A 51 -3.57 13.71 -14.58
CA GLY A 51 -3.53 12.57 -15.50
C GLY A 51 -3.72 11.24 -14.78
N ASP A 52 -4.19 11.24 -13.53
CA ASP A 52 -4.33 10.05 -12.68
C ASP A 52 -3.00 9.35 -12.40
N ARG A 53 -1.88 10.07 -12.53
CA ARG A 53 -0.56 9.54 -12.19
C ARG A 53 -0.33 9.63 -10.69
N PHE A 54 0.27 8.57 -10.16
CA PHE A 54 0.69 8.54 -8.76
C PHE A 54 1.89 9.47 -8.55
N VAL A 55 1.77 10.41 -7.61
CA VAL A 55 2.83 11.40 -7.32
C VAL A 55 3.32 11.38 -5.88
N GLY A 56 2.62 10.74 -4.97
CA GLY A 56 3.05 10.65 -3.58
C GLY A 56 2.01 10.06 -2.64
N LEU A 57 2.32 10.10 -1.36
CA LEU A 57 1.41 9.71 -0.27
C LEU A 57 1.22 10.89 0.67
N ILE A 58 0.03 10.99 1.25
CA ILE A 58 -0.28 11.96 2.29
C ILE A 58 -0.87 11.23 3.51
N GLY A 59 -0.36 11.53 4.69
CA GLY A 59 -0.86 10.98 5.94
C GLY A 59 -1.36 12.05 6.89
N LEU A 60 -2.07 11.62 7.93
CA LEU A 60 -2.60 12.54 8.93
C LEU A 60 -1.48 13.31 9.65
N THR A 61 -0.33 12.67 9.88
CA THR A 61 0.84 13.32 10.49
C THR A 61 1.34 14.50 9.66
N ASP A 62 1.38 14.35 8.32
CA ASP A 62 1.80 15.43 7.42
C ASP A 62 0.88 16.65 7.51
N VAL A 63 -0.42 16.39 7.66
CA VAL A 63 -1.44 17.44 7.82
C VAL A 63 -1.30 18.13 9.18
N VAL A 64 -1.23 17.33 10.25
CA VAL A 64 -1.15 17.80 11.63
C VAL A 64 0.08 18.68 11.85
N ASP A 65 1.22 18.32 11.30
CA ASP A 65 2.46 19.11 11.40
C ASP A 65 2.29 20.56 10.90
N LYS A 66 1.41 20.77 9.92
CA LYS A 66 1.15 22.11 9.38
C LYS A 66 0.14 22.93 10.20
N MET A 67 -0.64 22.26 11.03
CA MET A 67 -1.60 22.92 11.92
C MET A 67 -0.93 23.47 13.17
N PHE A 68 0.14 22.83 13.64
CA PHE A 68 0.82 23.20 14.87
C PHE A 68 1.81 24.33 14.66
N ASP A 69 1.71 25.31 15.54
CA ASP A 69 2.68 26.34 15.81
C ASP A 69 3.22 26.10 17.24
N LEU A 70 4.28 26.75 17.65
CA LEU A 70 4.87 26.62 19.01
C LEU A 70 3.90 26.99 20.12
N THR A 71 2.86 27.78 19.84
CA THR A 71 1.93 28.34 20.81
C THR A 71 0.46 28.04 20.57
N SER A 72 0.10 27.52 19.38
CA SER A 72 -1.30 27.32 19.01
C SER A 72 -1.49 26.23 17.96
N VAL A 73 -2.75 25.80 17.83
CA VAL A 73 -3.22 24.91 16.75
C VAL A 73 -4.13 25.73 15.86
N ASP A 74 -3.81 25.84 14.58
CA ASP A 74 -4.53 26.67 13.63
C ASP A 74 -4.94 25.90 12.38
N PHE A 75 -6.22 25.58 12.27
CA PHE A 75 -6.79 24.88 11.11
C PHE A 75 -6.78 25.72 9.82
N GLU A 76 -6.83 27.06 9.96
CA GLU A 76 -6.81 27.96 8.80
C GLU A 76 -5.50 27.86 8.02
N LYS A 77 -4.40 27.49 8.67
CA LYS A 77 -3.11 27.25 8.00
C LYS A 77 -3.18 26.16 6.93
N LEU A 78 -4.10 25.21 7.06
CA LEU A 78 -4.27 24.14 6.08
C LEU A 78 -4.70 24.67 4.70
N ASN A 79 -5.33 25.84 4.66
CA ASN A 79 -5.75 26.48 3.41
C ASN A 79 -4.59 27.20 2.69
N GLU A 80 -3.47 27.43 3.36
CA GLU A 80 -2.27 28.06 2.79
C GLU A 80 -1.41 27.08 2.00
N PHE A 81 -1.64 25.78 2.18
CA PHE A 81 -0.85 24.71 1.56
C PHE A 81 -1.69 23.86 0.63
N THR A 82 -1.04 23.36 -0.43
CA THR A 82 -1.58 22.26 -1.24
C THR A 82 -1.06 20.93 -0.72
N VAL A 83 -1.69 19.84 -1.12
CA VAL A 83 -1.21 18.47 -0.82
C VAL A 83 0.21 18.27 -1.31
N ALA A 84 0.54 18.79 -2.51
CA ALA A 84 1.89 18.70 -3.09
C ALA A 84 2.98 19.31 -2.21
N ASP A 85 2.65 20.34 -1.42
CA ASP A 85 3.62 21.02 -0.56
C ASP A 85 4.14 20.15 0.59
N VAL A 86 3.36 19.13 1.00
CA VAL A 86 3.66 18.34 2.20
C VAL A 86 3.69 16.83 1.96
N MET A 87 3.23 16.34 0.82
CA MET A 87 3.19 14.92 0.51
C MET A 87 4.56 14.26 0.53
N GLU A 88 4.59 12.99 0.87
CA GLU A 88 5.79 12.15 0.81
C GLU A 88 5.98 11.65 -0.63
N VAL A 89 7.14 11.94 -1.24
CA VAL A 89 7.40 11.63 -2.66
C VAL A 89 8.35 10.44 -2.86
N ASN A 90 9.20 10.14 -1.90
CA ASN A 90 10.16 9.03 -1.97
C ASN A 90 9.55 7.76 -1.38
N VAL A 91 8.53 7.23 -2.03
CA VAL A 91 7.81 6.04 -1.59
C VAL A 91 8.00 4.90 -2.59
N PRO A 92 8.10 3.65 -2.12
CA PRO A 92 8.19 2.52 -3.03
C PRO A 92 6.87 2.35 -3.79
N VAL A 93 6.98 2.19 -5.10
CA VAL A 93 5.89 1.84 -6.01
C VAL A 93 6.26 0.60 -6.79
N ILE A 94 5.27 -0.15 -7.26
CA ILE A 94 5.48 -1.34 -8.10
C ILE A 94 4.71 -1.21 -9.40
N GLY A 95 5.22 -1.86 -10.44
CA GLY A 95 4.54 -1.98 -11.73
C GLY A 95 3.50 -3.10 -11.73
N GLU A 96 2.72 -3.21 -12.79
CA GLU A 96 1.69 -4.25 -12.91
C GLU A 96 2.27 -5.67 -13.01
N SER A 97 3.48 -5.82 -13.51
CA SER A 97 4.21 -7.09 -13.61
C SER A 97 5.16 -7.31 -12.41
N TRP A 98 4.67 -7.07 -11.21
CA TRP A 98 5.47 -7.15 -10.00
C TRP A 98 5.89 -8.58 -9.64
N ASP A 99 7.04 -8.72 -8.98
CA ASP A 99 7.53 -9.97 -8.41
C ASP A 99 7.09 -10.12 -6.95
N LEU A 100 6.61 -11.31 -6.60
CA LEU A 100 6.10 -11.59 -5.24
C LEU A 100 7.18 -11.38 -4.16
N GLU A 101 8.42 -11.78 -4.40
CA GLU A 101 9.50 -11.63 -3.42
C GLU A 101 9.80 -10.15 -3.17
N GLU A 102 9.80 -9.33 -4.22
CA GLU A 102 9.98 -7.88 -4.11
C GLU A 102 8.85 -7.25 -3.28
N VAL A 103 7.60 -7.61 -3.59
CA VAL A 103 6.42 -7.12 -2.86
C VAL A 103 6.47 -7.50 -1.39
N LEU A 104 6.77 -8.76 -1.07
CA LEU A 104 6.89 -9.23 0.31
C LEU A 104 8.00 -8.48 1.06
N HIS A 105 9.13 -8.24 0.40
CA HIS A 105 10.24 -7.49 0.99
C HIS A 105 9.84 -6.04 1.31
N LEU A 106 9.19 -5.35 0.37
CA LEU A 106 8.74 -3.97 0.55
C LEU A 106 7.64 -3.84 1.60
N LEU A 107 6.75 -4.84 1.74
CA LEU A 107 5.67 -4.84 2.73
C LEU A 107 6.16 -5.09 4.17
N VAL A 108 7.43 -5.42 4.38
CA VAL A 108 8.01 -5.46 5.72
C VAL A 108 7.95 -4.08 6.37
N ASP A 109 8.26 -3.03 5.62
CA ASP A 109 8.33 -1.65 6.13
C ASP A 109 7.12 -0.80 5.73
N ALA A 110 6.38 -1.18 4.67
CA ALA A 110 5.21 -0.45 4.19
C ALA A 110 3.93 -1.26 4.42
N SER A 111 2.86 -0.61 4.85
CA SER A 111 1.56 -1.28 5.03
C SER A 111 0.85 -1.57 3.71
N PHE A 112 1.16 -0.83 2.67
CA PHE A 112 0.69 -1.04 1.31
C PHE A 112 1.67 -0.49 0.28
N LEU A 113 1.52 -0.95 -0.97
CA LEU A 113 2.33 -0.50 -2.10
C LEU A 113 1.41 0.01 -3.21
N PRO A 114 1.61 1.24 -3.70
CA PRO A 114 0.93 1.71 -4.90
C PRO A 114 1.39 0.93 -6.13
N VAL A 115 0.43 0.60 -6.98
CA VAL A 115 0.66 -0.07 -8.28
C VAL A 115 0.39 0.93 -9.39
N VAL A 116 1.34 1.05 -10.31
CA VAL A 116 1.27 1.97 -11.45
C VAL A 116 1.49 1.22 -12.76
N ASP A 117 0.94 1.75 -13.85
CA ASP A 117 1.22 1.27 -15.20
C ASP A 117 2.50 1.90 -15.77
N ASP A 118 2.83 1.60 -17.04
CA ASP A 118 4.02 2.12 -17.71
C ASP A 118 3.99 3.65 -17.87
N ASN A 119 2.82 4.28 -17.80
CA ASN A 119 2.63 5.73 -17.85
C ASN A 119 2.54 6.36 -16.45
N GLN A 120 2.88 5.63 -15.39
CA GLN A 120 2.79 6.06 -13.99
C GLN A 120 1.36 6.32 -13.50
N ARG A 121 0.34 5.87 -14.24
CA ARG A 121 -1.05 5.98 -13.81
C ARG A 121 -1.32 5.03 -12.66
N PHE A 122 -2.05 5.53 -11.69
CA PHE A 122 -2.42 4.76 -10.50
C PHE A 122 -3.43 3.68 -10.84
N LYS A 123 -3.09 2.43 -10.57
CA LYS A 123 -3.94 1.25 -10.85
C LYS A 123 -4.60 0.69 -9.60
N GLY A 124 -4.06 0.98 -8.44
CA GLY A 124 -4.54 0.46 -7.17
C GLY A 124 -3.42 0.26 -6.17
N ILE A 125 -3.70 -0.51 -5.13
CA ILE A 125 -2.72 -0.82 -4.08
C ILE A 125 -2.69 -2.32 -3.81
N ILE A 126 -1.54 -2.79 -3.34
CA ILE A 126 -1.39 -4.10 -2.71
C ILE A 126 -1.13 -3.87 -1.24
N THR A 127 -1.97 -4.45 -0.38
CA THR A 127 -1.87 -4.26 1.07
C THR A 127 -1.24 -5.46 1.75
N ARG A 128 -0.53 -5.22 2.84
CA ARG A 128 -0.03 -6.27 3.73
C ARG A 128 -1.17 -7.16 4.22
N LYS A 129 -2.31 -6.57 4.54
CA LYS A 129 -3.50 -7.29 5.00
C LYS A 129 -3.99 -8.33 3.99
N GLU A 130 -4.10 -7.98 2.71
CA GLU A 130 -4.56 -8.88 1.66
C GLU A 130 -3.55 -10.02 1.40
N ILE A 131 -2.26 -9.72 1.44
CA ILE A 131 -1.20 -10.74 1.33
C ILE A 131 -1.29 -11.72 2.49
N LEU A 132 -1.43 -11.23 3.73
CA LEU A 132 -1.54 -12.10 4.91
C LEU A 132 -2.81 -12.96 4.88
N LYS A 133 -3.93 -12.42 4.41
CA LYS A 133 -5.16 -13.21 4.21
C LYS A 133 -4.94 -14.35 3.20
N ALA A 134 -4.27 -14.06 2.09
CA ALA A 134 -3.98 -15.05 1.07
C ALA A 134 -3.05 -16.15 1.58
N VAL A 135 -2.01 -15.80 2.33
CA VAL A 135 -1.11 -16.76 2.97
C VAL A 135 -1.85 -17.64 3.96
N ASN A 136 -2.71 -17.05 4.80
CA ASN A 136 -3.51 -17.80 5.77
C ASN A 136 -4.48 -18.76 5.07
N HIS A 137 -5.17 -18.31 4.04
CA HIS A 137 -6.07 -19.17 3.25
C HIS A 137 -5.32 -20.33 2.61
N MET A 138 -4.15 -20.07 2.04
CA MET A 138 -3.30 -21.09 1.44
C MET A 138 -2.84 -22.13 2.46
N ALA A 139 -2.47 -21.73 3.66
CA ALA A 139 -2.07 -22.65 4.74
C ALA A 139 -3.21 -23.63 5.06
N HIS A 140 -4.45 -23.15 5.15
CA HIS A 140 -5.62 -23.99 5.35
C HIS A 140 -5.90 -24.93 4.18
N GLU A 141 -5.76 -24.47 2.95
CA GLU A 141 -5.96 -25.30 1.75
C GLU A 141 -4.89 -26.40 1.64
N LEU A 142 -3.64 -26.10 1.99
CA LEU A 142 -2.58 -27.12 2.02
C LEU A 142 -2.88 -28.23 3.01
N GLU A 143 -3.37 -27.91 4.19
CA GLU A 143 -3.76 -28.92 5.20
C GLU A 143 -4.95 -29.78 4.75
N LYS A 144 -5.90 -29.20 3.99
CA LYS A 144 -7.07 -29.92 3.50
C LYS A 144 -6.79 -30.85 2.33
N HIS A 145 -5.91 -30.45 1.42
CA HIS A 145 -5.71 -31.12 0.12
C HIS A 145 -4.38 -31.85 0.00
N HIS A 146 -3.44 -31.61 0.92
CA HIS A 146 -2.11 -32.21 0.90
C HIS A 146 -1.72 -32.71 2.29
N LEU A 147 -1.10 -33.86 2.33
CA LEU A 147 -0.48 -34.36 3.55
C LEU A 147 0.88 -33.68 3.71
N VAL A 148 0.98 -32.79 4.68
CA VAL A 148 2.24 -32.11 5.02
C VAL A 148 2.98 -32.98 6.03
N LEU A 149 4.10 -33.58 5.62
CA LEU A 149 4.95 -34.39 6.48
C LEU A 149 6.22 -33.62 6.85
N PRO A 150 6.72 -33.77 8.10
CA PRO A 150 8.01 -33.21 8.47
C PRO A 150 9.12 -33.88 7.65
N LYS A 151 10.14 -33.11 7.26
CA LYS A 151 11.33 -33.67 6.63
C LYS A 151 12.01 -34.66 7.58
N SER A 152 12.48 -35.80 7.05
CA SER A 152 13.31 -36.69 7.82
C SER A 152 14.63 -36.03 8.22
N GLU A 153 15.25 -36.46 9.32
CA GLU A 153 16.53 -35.93 9.75
C GLU A 153 17.63 -36.08 8.69
N GLU A 154 17.53 -37.13 7.85
CA GLU A 154 18.46 -37.35 6.72
C GLU A 154 18.27 -36.30 5.62
N GLU A 155 17.05 -35.90 5.31
CA GLU A 155 16.76 -34.86 4.32
C GLU A 155 17.19 -33.45 4.79
N MET A 156 17.12 -33.19 6.09
CA MET A 156 17.59 -31.93 6.68
C MET A 156 19.11 -31.76 6.68
N LYS A 157 19.88 -32.88 6.67
CA LYS A 157 21.35 -32.84 6.62
C LYS A 157 21.94 -32.56 5.25
N VAL A 158 21.14 -32.61 4.18
CA VAL A 158 21.56 -32.39 2.78
C VAL A 158 21.40 -30.92 2.35
N ILE A 159 20.84 -30.09 3.18
CA ILE A 159 20.67 -28.65 2.90
C ILE A 159 21.90 -27.88 3.43
#